data_5aa54c639f7f5ef397eacdd072335a90
#
_entry.id   5aa54c639f7f5ef397eacdd072335a90
#
_cell.length_a   1.000
_cell.length_b   1.000
_cell.length_c   1.000
_cell.angle_alpha   90.00
_cell.angle_beta   90.00
_cell.angle_gamma   90.00
#
_symmetry.space_group_name_H-M   'P 1'
#
loop_
_entity.id
_entity.type
_entity.pdbx_description
1 polymer ?
#
loop_
_entity_poly.entity_id
_entity_poly.type
_entity_poly.pdbx_seq_one_letter_code
_entity_poly.pdbx_strand_id
1 'polypeptide(L)'
;MPSLLLHLTAIERLAANPGELPEDFVRALSEDLAYARFGAALPDLPMCEGVRGGLRACYSGQDWPTFARLYHEKAPVSMGLKMAELVAAGALVGTEAGLALLAGYFTHLSLDRALHPHVDALVVRHRRQGEHALVAHRKIEWTQTLFYLRELHGVELLGSPRLRSRFEVTKSAGFPVRGVGGGIYELVRLASQESLQQAPTKQQVDGWARGLYLAGLYLSSPVGRLRSLPAYSQLSFQELYRNDTFDFAAEVEQAAEQARAVLRRLLAYMARGIFTPRARARFLAEFPEGTIGACAA
;
A
#
# COMPACT_ATOMS: atom_id res chain seq x y z
N MET A 1 -6.30 -7.44 -2.34
CA MET A 1 -5.77 -7.46 -0.94
C MET A 1 -4.46 -8.22 -0.74
N PRO A 2 -4.02 -9.08 -1.62
CA PRO A 2 -2.73 -9.74 -1.44
C PRO A 2 -1.54 -8.77 -1.41
N SER A 3 -1.51 -7.82 -2.35
CA SER A 3 -0.50 -6.77 -2.39
C SER A 3 -0.49 -5.87 -1.15
N LEU A 4 -1.63 -5.63 -0.54
CA LEU A 4 -1.73 -4.84 0.68
C LEU A 4 -0.84 -5.38 1.82
N LEU A 5 -0.77 -6.70 2.01
CA LEU A 5 0.12 -7.29 3.01
C LEU A 5 1.60 -7.08 2.65
N LEU A 6 1.94 -7.03 1.37
CA LEU A 6 3.28 -6.69 0.91
C LEU A 6 3.61 -5.23 1.22
N HIS A 7 2.71 -4.30 0.94
CA HIS A 7 2.89 -2.86 1.23
C HIS A 7 3.07 -2.60 2.73
N LEU A 8 2.25 -3.27 3.58
CA LEU A 8 2.41 -3.20 5.03
C LEU A 8 3.76 -3.77 5.49
N THR A 9 4.21 -4.86 4.88
CA THR A 9 5.52 -5.47 5.19
C THR A 9 6.68 -4.56 4.76
N ALA A 10 6.57 -3.96 3.58
CA ALA A 10 7.61 -3.09 3.05
C ALA A 10 7.83 -1.85 3.91
N ILE A 11 6.76 -1.18 4.36
CA ILE A 11 6.90 -0.02 5.25
C ILE A 11 7.44 -0.42 6.63
N GLU A 12 7.09 -1.59 7.17
CA GLU A 12 7.69 -2.10 8.40
C GLU A 12 9.17 -2.40 8.24
N ARG A 13 9.59 -2.94 7.11
CA ARG A 13 11.01 -3.16 6.80
C ARG A 13 11.76 -1.84 6.64
N LEU A 14 11.16 -0.85 5.97
CA LEU A 14 11.74 0.48 5.84
C LEU A 14 11.94 1.13 7.22
N ALA A 15 10.98 0.96 8.14
CA ALA A 15 11.09 1.45 9.51
C ALA A 15 12.18 0.71 10.31
N ALA A 16 12.31 -0.61 10.13
CA ALA A 16 13.31 -1.43 10.81
C ALA A 16 14.74 -1.22 10.25
N ASN A 17 14.85 -0.93 8.95
CA ASN A 17 16.12 -0.76 8.25
C ASN A 17 16.08 0.55 7.42
N PRO A 18 16.14 1.71 8.08
CA PRO A 18 15.92 3.00 7.42
C PRO A 18 17.01 3.35 6.40
N GLY A 19 18.25 2.83 6.55
CA GLY A 19 19.34 3.15 5.66
C GLY A 19 19.63 4.65 5.60
N GLU A 20 19.68 5.20 4.39
CA GLU A 20 19.89 6.64 4.16
C GLU A 20 18.60 7.47 4.19
N LEU A 21 17.58 7.03 4.92
CA LEU A 21 16.36 7.81 5.08
C LEU A 21 16.66 9.08 5.92
N PRO A 22 16.09 10.25 5.60
CA PRO A 22 16.22 11.44 6.43
C PRO A 22 15.72 11.22 7.86
N GLU A 23 16.40 11.82 8.84
CA GLU A 23 16.15 11.63 10.27
C GLU A 23 14.69 11.92 10.67
N ASP A 24 14.07 12.92 10.04
CA ASP A 24 12.67 13.25 10.27
C ASP A 24 11.73 12.08 9.94
N PHE A 25 11.99 11.37 8.85
CA PHE A 25 11.23 10.17 8.50
C PHE A 25 11.56 8.99 9.42
N VAL A 26 12.84 8.83 9.83
CA VAL A 26 13.23 7.77 10.77
C VAL A 26 12.48 7.95 12.10
N ARG A 27 12.46 9.18 12.64
CA ARG A 27 11.72 9.52 13.85
C ARG A 27 10.22 9.28 13.68
N ALA A 28 9.63 9.79 12.60
CA ALA A 28 8.21 9.61 12.30
C ALA A 28 7.81 8.13 12.22
N LEU A 29 8.61 7.30 11.57
CA LEU A 29 8.35 5.86 11.45
C LEU A 29 8.48 5.14 12.81
N SER A 30 9.40 5.56 13.67
CA SER A 30 9.56 4.97 15.01
C SER A 30 8.41 5.31 15.95
N GLU A 31 7.86 6.52 15.86
CA GLU A 31 6.81 7.02 16.75
C GLU A 31 5.40 6.70 16.26
N ASP A 32 5.20 6.68 14.95
CA ASP A 32 3.89 6.66 14.30
C ASP A 32 3.73 5.57 13.23
N LEU A 33 4.30 4.38 13.45
CA LEU A 33 4.26 3.26 12.50
C LEU A 33 2.82 2.90 12.07
N ALA A 34 1.81 3.10 12.92
CA ALA A 34 0.40 2.86 12.57
C ALA A 34 -0.06 3.79 11.43
N TYR A 35 0.38 5.06 11.44
CA TYR A 35 0.07 5.99 10.34
C TYR A 35 0.89 5.69 9.08
N ALA A 36 2.11 5.18 9.23
CA ALA A 36 2.87 4.69 8.09
C ALA A 36 2.17 3.48 7.42
N ARG A 37 1.67 2.53 8.21
CA ARG A 37 0.84 1.42 7.70
C ARG A 37 -0.45 1.93 7.03
N PHE A 38 -1.11 2.93 7.61
CA PHE A 38 -2.28 3.55 7.01
C PHE A 38 -1.94 4.16 5.64
N GLY A 39 -0.86 4.92 5.54
CA GLY A 39 -0.36 5.47 4.28
C GLY A 39 -0.05 4.38 3.25
N ALA A 40 0.66 3.33 3.66
CA ALA A 40 0.99 2.18 2.80
C ALA A 40 -0.25 1.40 2.33
N ALA A 41 -1.32 1.41 3.12
CA ALA A 41 -2.59 0.78 2.76
C ALA A 41 -3.50 1.69 1.92
N LEU A 42 -3.33 3.01 1.99
CA LEU A 42 -4.32 3.99 1.55
C LEU A 42 -4.81 3.82 0.11
N PRO A 43 -3.96 3.56 -0.91
CA PRO A 43 -4.45 3.36 -2.26
C PRO A 43 -5.36 2.12 -2.39
N ASP A 44 -5.04 1.05 -1.69
CA ASP A 44 -5.80 -0.22 -1.68
C ASP A 44 -6.94 -0.24 -0.66
N LEU A 45 -6.94 0.67 0.29
CA LEU A 45 -7.85 0.67 1.43
C LEU A 45 -9.33 0.63 1.02
N PRO A 46 -9.77 1.32 -0.07
CA PRO A 46 -11.14 1.22 -0.55
C PRO A 46 -11.59 -0.19 -0.92
N MET A 47 -10.66 -1.08 -1.27
CA MET A 47 -10.99 -2.50 -1.53
C MET A 47 -11.51 -3.22 -0.28
N CYS A 48 -11.25 -2.68 0.90
CA CYS A 48 -11.70 -3.23 2.18
C CYS A 48 -13.09 -2.74 2.60
N GLU A 49 -13.87 -2.12 1.71
CA GLU A 49 -15.16 -1.54 2.03
C GLU A 49 -16.15 -2.59 2.57
N GLY A 50 -16.42 -2.51 3.87
CA GLY A 50 -17.30 -3.39 4.61
C GLY A 50 -16.79 -4.82 4.81
N VAL A 51 -17.44 -5.57 5.71
CA VAL A 51 -17.12 -6.99 5.99
C VAL A 51 -17.21 -7.85 4.72
N ARG A 52 -18.19 -7.55 3.87
CA ARG A 52 -18.37 -8.23 2.58
C ARG A 52 -17.33 -7.80 1.55
N GLY A 53 -16.89 -6.52 1.56
CA GLY A 53 -15.85 -6.00 0.67
C GLY A 53 -14.49 -6.64 0.96
N GLY A 54 -14.08 -6.69 2.21
CA GLY A 54 -12.83 -7.33 2.63
C GLY A 54 -12.75 -8.81 2.23
N LEU A 55 -13.84 -9.56 2.39
CA LEU A 55 -13.91 -10.96 1.96
C LEU A 55 -14.08 -11.10 0.43
N ARG A 56 -14.91 -10.25 -0.21
CA ARG A 56 -15.09 -10.26 -1.67
C ARG A 56 -13.83 -9.84 -2.41
N ALA A 57 -13.10 -8.84 -1.93
CA ALA A 57 -11.85 -8.43 -2.52
C ALA A 57 -10.82 -9.59 -2.55
N CYS A 58 -10.92 -10.54 -1.61
CA CYS A 58 -10.09 -11.75 -1.64
C CYS A 58 -10.53 -12.78 -2.70
N TYR A 59 -11.81 -12.79 -3.14
CA TYR A 59 -12.37 -13.92 -3.89
C TYR A 59 -13.19 -13.58 -5.13
N SER A 60 -13.73 -12.37 -5.26
CA SER A 60 -14.56 -12.01 -6.42
C SER A 60 -13.91 -10.88 -7.22
N GLY A 61 -13.44 -11.22 -8.41
CA GLY A 61 -12.73 -10.32 -9.31
C GLY A 61 -13.62 -9.33 -10.06
N GLN A 62 -14.68 -8.84 -9.45
CA GLN A 62 -15.50 -7.80 -10.05
C GLN A 62 -14.93 -6.44 -9.67
N ASP A 63 -14.99 -5.52 -10.58
CA ASP A 63 -14.58 -4.11 -10.60
C ASP A 63 -13.85 -3.53 -9.37
N TRP A 64 -12.80 -2.77 -9.63
CA TRP A 64 -12.17 -1.96 -8.61
C TRP A 64 -13.18 -0.96 -8.04
N PRO A 65 -13.27 -0.82 -6.70
CA PRO A 65 -14.03 0.27 -6.09
C PRO A 65 -13.55 1.62 -6.65
N THR A 66 -14.48 2.55 -6.86
CA THR A 66 -14.18 3.84 -7.50
C THR A 66 -12.94 4.52 -6.94
N PHE A 67 -12.80 4.61 -5.61
CA PHE A 67 -11.65 5.26 -5.00
C PHE A 67 -10.35 4.45 -5.15
N ALA A 68 -10.39 3.12 -5.11
CA ALA A 68 -9.20 2.30 -5.37
C ALA A 68 -8.67 2.59 -6.78
N ARG A 69 -9.54 2.61 -7.78
CA ARG A 69 -9.16 2.97 -9.15
C ARG A 69 -8.62 4.40 -9.26
N LEU A 70 -9.30 5.37 -8.65
CA LEU A 70 -8.84 6.76 -8.69
C LEU A 70 -7.46 6.95 -8.06
N TYR A 71 -7.18 6.27 -6.93
CA TYR A 71 -5.92 6.38 -6.22
C TYR A 71 -4.73 5.74 -6.97
N HIS A 72 -4.98 4.82 -7.90
CA HIS A 72 -3.94 4.20 -8.70
C HIS A 72 -3.79 4.83 -10.10
N GLU A 73 -4.89 5.25 -10.71
CA GLU A 73 -4.88 5.60 -12.14
C GLU A 73 -4.84 7.10 -12.41
N LYS A 74 -5.50 7.94 -11.58
CA LYS A 74 -5.76 9.32 -11.99
C LYS A 74 -4.60 10.27 -11.70
N ALA A 75 -4.20 10.41 -10.45
CA ALA A 75 -3.16 11.35 -10.06
C ALA A 75 -2.52 10.94 -8.69
N PRO A 76 -1.98 9.72 -8.57
CA PRO A 76 -1.49 9.21 -7.29
C PRO A 76 -0.37 10.06 -6.71
N VAL A 77 0.59 10.52 -7.52
CA VAL A 77 1.70 11.32 -7.04
C VAL A 77 1.26 12.73 -6.66
N SER A 78 0.39 13.36 -7.46
CA SER A 78 -0.18 14.68 -7.12
C SER A 78 -0.98 14.64 -5.83
N MET A 79 -1.70 13.55 -5.56
CA MET A 79 -2.38 13.35 -4.28
C MET A 79 -1.37 13.28 -3.12
N GLY A 80 -0.27 12.51 -3.27
CA GLY A 80 0.80 12.44 -2.29
C GLY A 80 1.47 13.80 -2.05
N LEU A 81 1.73 14.57 -3.11
CA LEU A 81 2.28 15.94 -2.99
C LEU A 81 1.31 16.87 -2.28
N LYS A 82 0.00 16.77 -2.56
CA LYS A 82 -0.98 17.59 -1.86
C LYS A 82 -1.07 17.23 -0.37
N MET A 83 -1.01 15.96 -0.02
CA MET A 83 -0.88 15.56 1.39
C MET A 83 0.37 16.16 2.02
N ALA A 84 1.51 16.16 1.33
CA ALA A 84 2.77 16.73 1.82
C ALA A 84 2.67 18.26 2.06
N GLU A 85 2.01 18.99 1.17
CA GLU A 85 1.73 20.42 1.33
C GLU A 85 0.88 20.71 2.58
N LEU A 86 -0.17 19.89 2.80
CA LEU A 86 -1.06 20.02 3.96
C LEU A 86 -0.35 19.65 5.28
N VAL A 87 0.53 18.64 5.25
CA VAL A 87 1.36 18.26 6.40
C VAL A 87 2.35 19.37 6.73
N ALA A 88 3.03 19.94 5.74
CA ALA A 88 3.96 21.04 5.92
C ALA A 88 3.28 22.31 6.46
N ALA A 89 2.00 22.53 6.15
CA ALA A 89 1.20 23.62 6.71
C ALA A 89 0.83 23.40 8.19
N GLY A 90 0.99 22.19 8.74
CA GLY A 90 0.82 21.88 10.16
C GLY A 90 -0.62 21.96 10.69
N ALA A 91 -1.61 22.13 9.82
CA ALA A 91 -2.97 22.50 10.25
C ALA A 91 -3.87 21.30 10.65
N LEU A 92 -3.57 20.09 10.17
CA LEU A 92 -4.49 18.94 10.25
C LEU A 92 -3.99 17.79 11.13
N VAL A 93 -2.70 17.53 11.08
CA VAL A 93 -2.04 16.42 11.78
C VAL A 93 -0.69 16.88 12.33
N GLY A 94 -0.20 16.24 13.40
CA GLY A 94 1.17 16.45 13.86
C GLY A 94 2.17 16.09 12.77
N THR A 95 3.32 16.75 12.76
CA THR A 95 4.35 16.58 11.73
C THR A 95 4.79 15.13 11.59
N GLU A 96 5.06 14.47 12.72
CA GLU A 96 5.51 13.06 12.75
C GLU A 96 4.46 12.12 12.16
N ALA A 97 3.21 12.24 12.58
CA ALA A 97 2.10 11.44 12.06
C ALA A 97 1.89 11.66 10.56
N GLY A 98 2.01 12.91 10.10
CA GLY A 98 1.94 13.27 8.69
C GLY A 98 3.08 12.69 7.86
N LEU A 99 4.33 12.80 8.34
CA LEU A 99 5.50 12.23 7.69
C LEU A 99 5.44 10.71 7.64
N ALA A 100 5.01 10.05 8.72
CA ALA A 100 4.81 8.61 8.74
C ALA A 100 3.81 8.16 7.68
N LEU A 101 2.66 8.83 7.57
CA LEU A 101 1.65 8.56 6.55
C LEU A 101 2.22 8.74 5.15
N LEU A 102 2.94 9.82 4.88
CA LEU A 102 3.58 10.09 3.59
C LEU A 102 4.63 9.04 3.25
N ALA A 103 5.45 8.62 4.24
CA ALA A 103 6.41 7.54 4.04
C ALA A 103 5.73 6.26 3.57
N GLY A 104 4.63 5.86 4.21
CA GLY A 104 3.83 4.71 3.79
C GLY A 104 3.28 4.86 2.39
N TYR A 105 2.66 6.00 2.11
CA TYR A 105 2.04 6.28 0.82
C TYR A 105 3.04 6.21 -0.35
N PHE A 106 4.18 6.88 -0.25
CA PHE A 106 5.20 6.85 -1.30
C PHE A 106 5.93 5.51 -1.39
N THR A 107 6.03 4.75 -0.29
CA THR A 107 6.52 3.36 -0.34
C THR A 107 5.56 2.48 -1.14
N HIS A 108 4.24 2.61 -0.96
CA HIS A 108 3.25 1.93 -1.78
C HIS A 108 3.45 2.23 -3.27
N LEU A 109 3.48 3.52 -3.63
CA LEU A 109 3.64 3.92 -5.03
C LEU A 109 4.94 3.40 -5.66
N SER A 110 6.03 3.33 -4.89
CA SER A 110 7.31 2.81 -5.37
C SER A 110 7.26 1.31 -5.62
N LEU A 111 6.61 0.55 -4.73
CA LEU A 111 6.42 -0.88 -4.90
C LEU A 111 5.56 -1.21 -6.12
N ASP A 112 4.43 -0.55 -6.26
CA ASP A 112 3.54 -0.81 -7.39
C ASP A 112 4.24 -0.56 -8.72
N ARG A 113 5.02 0.52 -8.82
CA ARG A 113 5.79 0.80 -10.01
C ARG A 113 6.81 -0.26 -10.36
N ALA A 114 7.47 -0.82 -9.35
CA ALA A 114 8.47 -1.86 -9.56
C ALA A 114 7.84 -3.20 -9.93
N LEU A 115 6.74 -3.57 -9.27
CA LEU A 115 6.21 -4.93 -9.34
C LEU A 115 5.12 -5.14 -10.39
N HIS A 116 4.22 -4.15 -10.60
CA HIS A 116 3.09 -4.34 -11.50
C HIS A 116 3.46 -4.67 -12.95
N PRO A 117 4.49 -4.09 -13.59
CA PRO A 117 4.87 -4.49 -14.94
C PRO A 117 5.21 -5.99 -15.04
N HIS A 118 5.82 -6.53 -13.99
CA HIS A 118 6.14 -7.96 -13.91
C HIS A 118 4.89 -8.81 -13.65
N VAL A 119 4.04 -8.39 -12.70
CA VAL A 119 2.77 -9.08 -12.41
C VAL A 119 1.88 -9.12 -13.64
N ASP A 120 1.76 -8.02 -14.39
CA ASP A 120 0.96 -7.94 -15.61
C ASP A 120 1.49 -8.88 -16.71
N ALA A 121 2.81 -8.98 -16.86
CA ALA A 121 3.42 -9.96 -17.77
C ALA A 121 3.12 -11.40 -17.36
N LEU A 122 3.11 -11.71 -16.06
CA LEU A 122 2.71 -13.00 -15.54
C LEU A 122 1.21 -13.28 -15.75
N VAL A 123 0.35 -12.27 -15.60
CA VAL A 123 -1.09 -12.39 -15.89
C VAL A 123 -1.30 -12.81 -17.34
N VAL A 124 -0.65 -12.15 -18.30
CA VAL A 124 -0.74 -12.51 -19.72
C VAL A 124 -0.32 -13.96 -19.96
N ARG A 125 0.69 -14.44 -19.26
CA ARG A 125 1.26 -15.79 -19.43
C ARG A 125 0.42 -16.89 -18.75
N HIS A 126 -0.11 -16.62 -17.55
CA HIS A 126 -0.67 -17.65 -16.67
C HIS A 126 -2.19 -17.55 -16.48
N ARG A 127 -2.85 -16.52 -17.00
CA ARG A 127 -4.30 -16.39 -16.92
C ARG A 127 -4.99 -17.55 -17.64
N ARG A 128 -5.90 -18.21 -16.94
CA ARG A 128 -6.70 -19.28 -17.52
C ARG A 128 -7.73 -18.72 -18.50
N GLN A 129 -8.11 -19.53 -19.49
CA GLN A 129 -9.19 -19.17 -20.40
C GLN A 129 -10.49 -18.90 -19.62
N GLY A 130 -11.11 -17.74 -19.83
CA GLY A 130 -12.32 -17.31 -19.11
C GLY A 130 -12.09 -16.71 -17.71
N GLU A 131 -10.84 -16.70 -17.20
CA GLU A 131 -10.53 -16.03 -15.94
C GLU A 131 -10.39 -14.52 -16.16
N HIS A 132 -11.00 -13.73 -15.28
CA HIS A 132 -10.87 -12.27 -15.33
C HIS A 132 -9.43 -11.86 -14.99
N ALA A 133 -8.83 -10.91 -15.75
CA ALA A 133 -7.44 -10.50 -15.58
C ALA A 133 -7.12 -10.05 -14.14
N LEU A 134 -8.01 -9.28 -13.52
CA LEU A 134 -7.85 -8.81 -12.13
C LEU A 134 -7.83 -9.97 -11.11
N VAL A 135 -8.55 -11.06 -11.37
CA VAL A 135 -8.52 -12.25 -10.49
C VAL A 135 -7.17 -12.94 -10.60
N ALA A 136 -6.68 -13.12 -11.83
CA ALA A 136 -5.35 -13.71 -12.06
C ALA A 136 -4.25 -12.84 -11.44
N HIS A 137 -4.30 -11.52 -11.65
CA HIS A 137 -3.38 -10.54 -11.05
C HIS A 137 -3.30 -10.69 -9.52
N ARG A 138 -4.43 -10.64 -8.84
CA ARG A 138 -4.48 -10.80 -7.38
C ARG A 138 -3.97 -12.14 -6.87
N LYS A 139 -4.22 -13.22 -7.62
CA LYS A 139 -3.68 -14.55 -7.25
C LYS A 139 -2.18 -14.61 -7.35
N ILE A 140 -1.61 -14.02 -8.40
CA ILE A 140 -0.16 -13.95 -8.61
C ILE A 140 0.49 -13.15 -7.49
N GLU A 141 0.04 -11.92 -7.27
CA GLU A 141 0.57 -11.06 -6.20
C GLU A 141 0.45 -11.71 -4.81
N TRP A 142 -0.68 -12.36 -4.53
CA TRP A 142 -0.88 -13.09 -3.29
C TRP A 142 0.16 -14.19 -3.10
N THR A 143 0.37 -14.99 -4.14
CA THR A 143 1.32 -16.09 -4.11
C THR A 143 2.75 -15.55 -3.91
N GLN A 144 3.13 -14.50 -4.65
CA GLN A 144 4.43 -13.84 -4.51
C GLN A 144 4.63 -13.27 -3.10
N THR A 145 3.60 -12.57 -2.57
CA THR A 145 3.64 -12.01 -1.21
C THR A 145 3.86 -13.09 -0.15
N LEU A 146 3.19 -14.24 -0.28
CA LEU A 146 3.35 -15.33 0.69
C LEU A 146 4.71 -16.02 0.58
N PHE A 147 5.25 -16.20 -0.61
CA PHE A 147 6.62 -16.67 -0.78
C PHE A 147 7.62 -15.71 -0.12
N TYR A 148 7.47 -14.42 -0.37
CA TYR A 148 8.31 -13.38 0.22
C TYR A 148 8.26 -13.38 1.75
N LEU A 149 7.07 -13.42 2.33
CA LEU A 149 6.90 -13.47 3.78
C LEU A 149 7.50 -14.72 4.40
N ARG A 150 7.33 -15.86 3.73
CA ARG A 150 7.91 -17.12 4.19
C ARG A 150 9.43 -17.10 4.13
N GLU A 151 10.02 -16.54 3.09
CA GLU A 151 11.47 -16.34 3.00
C GLU A 151 11.98 -15.38 4.07
N LEU A 152 11.30 -14.24 4.25
CA LEU A 152 11.67 -13.22 5.21
C LEU A 152 11.59 -13.69 6.67
N HIS A 153 10.62 -14.51 7.02
CA HIS A 153 10.36 -14.92 8.41
C HIS A 153 10.73 -16.37 8.72
N GLY A 154 11.09 -17.16 7.73
CA GLY A 154 11.38 -18.60 7.88
C GLY A 154 10.15 -19.44 8.25
N VAL A 155 8.97 -18.84 8.39
CA VAL A 155 7.74 -19.51 8.83
C VAL A 155 6.52 -18.98 8.08
N GLU A 156 5.48 -19.82 8.02
CA GLU A 156 4.18 -19.39 7.50
C GLU A 156 3.48 -18.45 8.49
N LEU A 157 3.13 -17.25 8.05
CA LEU A 157 2.45 -16.26 8.88
C LEU A 157 0.92 -16.36 8.84
N LEU A 158 0.34 -16.97 7.79
CA LEU A 158 -1.11 -17.16 7.72
C LEU A 158 -1.60 -18.03 8.86
N GLY A 159 -2.65 -17.60 9.52
CA GLY A 159 -3.18 -18.24 10.71
C GLY A 159 -2.41 -17.91 12.00
N SER A 160 -1.40 -17.04 11.93
CA SER A 160 -0.63 -16.60 13.09
C SER A 160 -1.15 -15.29 13.65
N PRO A 161 -1.23 -15.14 15.00
CA PRO A 161 -1.54 -13.86 15.65
C PRO A 161 -0.57 -12.74 15.27
N ARG A 162 0.70 -13.08 14.90
CA ARG A 162 1.69 -12.11 14.45
C ARG A 162 1.28 -11.35 13.19
N LEU A 163 0.42 -11.95 12.36
CA LEU A 163 -0.10 -11.31 11.16
C LEU A 163 -1.09 -10.20 11.49
N ARG A 164 -1.87 -10.35 12.57
CA ARG A 164 -2.91 -9.40 12.95
C ARG A 164 -2.38 -7.99 13.21
N SER A 165 -1.27 -7.86 13.94
CA SER A 165 -0.70 -6.55 14.29
C SER A 165 -0.30 -5.71 13.08
N ARG A 166 -0.01 -6.33 11.94
CA ARG A 166 0.33 -5.63 10.69
C ARG A 166 -0.86 -4.88 10.08
N PHE A 167 -2.09 -5.35 10.36
CA PHE A 167 -3.32 -4.71 9.87
C PHE A 167 -3.85 -3.62 10.82
N GLU A 168 -3.12 -3.30 11.88
CA GLU A 168 -3.44 -2.20 12.79
C GLU A 168 -2.93 -0.88 12.18
N VAL A 169 -3.82 -0.19 11.49
CA VAL A 169 -3.56 1.07 10.78
C VAL A 169 -4.10 2.30 11.54
N THR A 170 -4.51 2.13 12.78
CA THR A 170 -4.95 3.21 13.68
C THR A 170 -4.26 3.07 15.02
N LYS A 171 -4.02 4.19 15.72
CA LYS A 171 -3.39 4.18 17.05
C LYS A 171 -4.23 3.53 18.16
N SER A 172 -5.50 3.24 17.92
CA SER A 172 -6.33 2.52 18.88
C SER A 172 -5.96 1.04 18.84
N ALA A 173 -5.34 0.55 19.90
CA ALA A 173 -5.11 -0.88 20.09
C ALA A 173 -6.44 -1.65 19.96
N GLY A 174 -6.49 -2.63 19.09
CA GLY A 174 -7.67 -3.45 18.87
C GLY A 174 -8.55 -2.99 17.71
N PHE A 175 -9.83 -3.35 17.79
CA PHE A 175 -10.81 -3.00 16.74
C PHE A 175 -10.94 -1.48 16.61
N PRO A 176 -10.83 -0.89 15.40
CA PRO A 176 -10.90 0.55 15.19
C PRO A 176 -12.33 1.05 15.37
N VAL A 177 -12.84 0.96 16.60
CA VAL A 177 -14.20 1.39 16.96
C VAL A 177 -14.39 2.88 16.69
N ARG A 178 -13.33 3.67 16.89
CA ARG A 178 -13.33 5.12 16.68
C ARG A 178 -12.98 5.55 15.26
N GLY A 179 -12.64 4.60 14.39
CA GLY A 179 -12.24 4.90 13.02
C GLY A 179 -10.89 5.62 12.92
N VAL A 180 -10.70 6.27 11.78
CA VAL A 180 -9.51 7.08 11.48
C VAL A 180 -9.65 8.45 12.17
N GLY A 181 -8.58 8.95 12.78
CA GLY A 181 -8.56 10.28 13.42
C GLY A 181 -9.02 11.39 12.48
N GLY A 182 -9.69 12.40 13.04
CA GLY A 182 -10.28 13.50 12.26
C GLY A 182 -9.27 14.23 11.36
N GLY A 183 -8.07 14.51 11.86
CA GLY A 183 -7.02 15.18 11.09
C GLY A 183 -6.53 14.32 9.91
N ILE A 184 -6.34 13.01 10.11
CA ILE A 184 -5.96 12.08 9.02
C ILE A 184 -7.07 11.99 7.97
N TYR A 185 -8.33 11.90 8.39
CA TYR A 185 -9.45 11.91 7.46
C TYR A 185 -9.48 13.20 6.62
N GLU A 186 -9.35 14.38 7.26
CA GLU A 186 -9.35 15.66 6.54
C GLU A 186 -8.16 15.80 5.59
N LEU A 187 -6.99 15.31 5.98
CA LEU A 187 -5.82 15.25 5.11
C LEU A 187 -6.11 14.46 3.81
N VAL A 188 -6.63 13.25 3.96
CA VAL A 188 -7.00 12.39 2.82
C VAL A 188 -8.12 13.02 2.00
N ARG A 189 -9.15 13.56 2.66
CA ARG A 189 -10.31 14.19 2.01
C ARG A 189 -9.90 15.38 1.14
N LEU A 190 -9.12 16.31 1.70
CA LEU A 190 -8.69 17.51 0.99
C LEU A 190 -7.74 17.19 -0.15
N ALA A 191 -6.79 16.27 0.07
CA ALA A 191 -5.87 15.83 -0.98
C ALA A 191 -6.62 15.14 -2.13
N SER A 192 -7.59 14.28 -1.82
CA SER A 192 -8.44 13.62 -2.83
C SER A 192 -9.31 14.62 -3.57
N GLN A 193 -9.95 15.56 -2.86
CA GLN A 193 -10.79 16.58 -3.49
C GLN A 193 -10.02 17.41 -4.50
N GLU A 194 -8.79 17.82 -4.16
CA GLU A 194 -8.01 18.68 -5.04
C GLU A 194 -7.40 17.89 -6.21
N SER A 195 -6.85 16.72 -5.96
CA SER A 195 -6.12 15.97 -6.99
C SER A 195 -7.03 15.12 -7.87
N LEU A 196 -8.12 14.59 -7.32
CA LEU A 196 -9.02 13.66 -8.02
C LEU A 196 -10.38 14.26 -8.33
N GLN A 197 -10.68 15.47 -7.79
CA GLN A 197 -12.00 16.14 -7.88
C GLN A 197 -13.15 15.33 -7.25
N GLN A 198 -12.78 14.39 -6.38
CA GLN A 198 -13.69 13.58 -5.59
C GLN A 198 -13.07 13.35 -4.22
N ALA A 199 -13.89 13.26 -3.19
CA ALA A 199 -13.42 12.99 -1.84
C ALA A 199 -14.27 11.90 -1.18
N PRO A 200 -13.63 10.95 -0.46
CA PRO A 200 -14.37 9.97 0.32
C PRO A 200 -15.06 10.65 1.52
N THR A 201 -16.19 10.09 1.92
CA THR A 201 -16.82 10.47 3.19
C THR A 201 -16.07 9.85 4.36
N LYS A 202 -16.22 10.46 5.56
CA LYS A 202 -15.61 9.88 6.76
C LYS A 202 -16.09 8.45 7.03
N GLN A 203 -17.38 8.19 6.79
CA GLN A 203 -17.96 6.86 6.94
C GLN A 203 -17.30 5.82 6.02
N GLN A 204 -16.97 6.21 4.78
CA GLN A 204 -16.25 5.33 3.85
C GLN A 204 -14.83 5.02 4.38
N VAL A 205 -14.05 6.03 4.73
CA VAL A 205 -12.67 5.84 5.24
C VAL A 205 -12.66 5.00 6.52
N ASP A 206 -13.57 5.26 7.44
CA ASP A 206 -13.73 4.46 8.66
C ASP A 206 -14.18 3.02 8.34
N GLY A 207 -15.04 2.85 7.34
CA GLY A 207 -15.50 1.56 6.84
C GLY A 207 -14.36 0.73 6.24
N TRP A 208 -13.50 1.37 5.46
CA TRP A 208 -12.32 0.75 4.86
C TRP A 208 -11.32 0.28 5.93
N ALA A 209 -10.98 1.15 6.90
CA ALA A 209 -10.07 0.80 7.99
C ALA A 209 -10.61 -0.38 8.83
N ARG A 210 -11.93 -0.41 9.09
CA ARG A 210 -12.57 -1.53 9.78
C ARG A 210 -12.54 -2.82 8.95
N GLY A 211 -12.81 -2.72 7.65
CA GLY A 211 -12.73 -3.86 6.73
C GLY A 211 -11.33 -4.45 6.66
N LEU A 212 -10.30 -3.60 6.63
CA LEU A 212 -8.90 -4.02 6.68
C LEU A 212 -8.59 -4.80 7.96
N TYR A 213 -9.00 -4.27 9.12
CA TYR A 213 -8.80 -4.97 10.39
C TYR A 213 -9.49 -6.34 10.42
N LEU A 214 -10.72 -6.42 9.90
CA LEU A 214 -11.46 -7.69 9.81
C LEU A 214 -10.78 -8.69 8.87
N ALA A 215 -10.21 -8.20 7.76
CA ALA A 215 -9.39 -9.04 6.89
C ALA A 215 -8.15 -9.58 7.62
N GLY A 216 -7.48 -8.75 8.42
CA GLY A 216 -6.38 -9.18 9.28
C GLY A 216 -6.78 -10.24 10.30
N LEU A 217 -7.94 -10.09 10.95
CA LEU A 217 -8.50 -11.10 11.84
C LEU A 217 -8.77 -12.43 11.11
N TYR A 218 -9.38 -12.36 9.93
CA TYR A 218 -9.65 -13.54 9.11
C TYR A 218 -8.35 -14.25 8.71
N LEU A 219 -7.39 -13.54 8.15
CA LEU A 219 -6.12 -14.10 7.71
C LEU A 219 -5.27 -14.67 8.86
N SER A 220 -5.44 -14.15 10.10
CA SER A 220 -4.80 -14.65 11.31
C SER A 220 -5.48 -15.88 11.89
N SER A 221 -6.65 -16.26 11.38
CA SER A 221 -7.43 -17.41 11.87
C SER A 221 -7.05 -18.71 11.16
N PRO A 222 -7.29 -19.88 11.80
CA PRO A 222 -7.10 -21.17 11.13
C PRO A 222 -7.92 -21.30 9.84
N VAL A 223 -9.13 -20.74 9.81
CA VAL A 223 -10.01 -20.77 8.63
C VAL A 223 -9.42 -19.92 7.49
N GLY A 224 -8.91 -18.73 7.80
CA GLY A 224 -8.23 -17.88 6.84
C GLY A 224 -6.99 -18.57 6.27
N ARG A 225 -6.20 -19.23 7.12
CA ARG A 225 -5.06 -20.04 6.69
C ARG A 225 -5.46 -21.10 5.66
N LEU A 226 -6.43 -21.95 5.99
CA LEU A 226 -6.85 -23.05 5.12
C LEU A 226 -7.36 -22.58 3.75
N ARG A 227 -8.06 -21.42 3.71
CA ARG A 227 -8.67 -20.91 2.48
C ARG A 227 -7.75 -20.01 1.66
N SER A 228 -6.73 -19.42 2.27
CA SER A 228 -5.89 -18.43 1.62
C SER A 228 -4.50 -18.96 1.26
N LEU A 229 -4.12 -20.15 1.72
CA LEU A 229 -2.87 -20.78 1.34
C LEU A 229 -2.92 -21.17 -0.15
N PRO A 230 -2.00 -20.67 -0.98
CA PRO A 230 -1.82 -21.18 -2.33
C PRO A 230 -1.20 -22.59 -2.27
N ALA A 231 -1.33 -23.32 -3.37
CA ALA A 231 -0.54 -24.53 -3.54
C ALA A 231 0.93 -24.11 -3.74
N TYR A 232 1.73 -24.18 -2.69
CA TYR A 232 3.17 -23.99 -2.77
C TYR A 232 3.80 -25.16 -3.51
N SER A 233 4.10 -24.99 -4.79
CA SER A 233 4.87 -25.95 -5.59
C SER A 233 6.20 -25.33 -5.97
N GLN A 234 7.20 -26.16 -6.24
CA GLN A 234 8.48 -25.69 -6.79
C GLN A 234 8.27 -24.99 -8.14
N LEU A 235 7.32 -25.48 -8.95
CA LEU A 235 6.95 -24.85 -10.21
C LEU A 235 6.38 -23.44 -9.99
N SER A 236 5.43 -23.27 -9.06
CA SER A 236 4.89 -21.93 -8.73
C SER A 236 5.97 -20.99 -8.20
N PHE A 237 6.93 -21.51 -7.44
CA PHE A 237 8.05 -20.69 -6.96
C PHE A 237 8.92 -20.19 -8.11
N GLN A 238 9.31 -21.09 -9.03
CA GLN A 238 10.14 -20.74 -10.18
C GLN A 238 9.41 -19.83 -11.18
N GLU A 239 8.12 -20.08 -11.40
CA GLU A 239 7.35 -19.29 -12.37
C GLU A 239 6.99 -17.90 -11.87
N LEU A 240 6.66 -17.75 -10.58
CA LEU A 240 6.05 -16.54 -10.07
C LEU A 240 6.97 -15.72 -9.17
N TYR A 241 7.95 -16.33 -8.52
CA TYR A 241 8.71 -15.67 -7.46
C TYR A 241 10.20 -15.51 -7.78
N ARG A 242 10.89 -16.58 -8.20
CA ARG A 242 12.33 -16.54 -8.49
C ARG A 242 12.72 -17.52 -9.58
N ASN A 243 13.39 -17.02 -10.61
CA ASN A 243 13.99 -17.82 -11.68
C ASN A 243 15.27 -17.13 -12.19
N ASP A 244 15.86 -17.63 -13.27
CA ASP A 244 17.12 -17.10 -13.83
C ASP A 244 17.02 -15.65 -14.34
N THR A 245 15.81 -15.15 -14.58
CA THR A 245 15.56 -13.81 -15.15
C THR A 245 14.88 -12.85 -14.21
N PHE A 246 14.36 -13.32 -13.09
CA PHE A 246 13.57 -12.52 -12.15
C PHE A 246 13.70 -13.01 -10.71
N ASP A 247 13.90 -12.09 -9.78
CA ASP A 247 13.88 -12.30 -8.33
C ASP A 247 12.97 -11.29 -7.66
N PHE A 248 11.79 -11.75 -7.22
CA PHE A 248 10.79 -10.89 -6.58
C PHE A 248 11.31 -10.20 -5.33
N ALA A 249 12.12 -10.88 -4.52
CA ALA A 249 12.68 -10.29 -3.32
C ALA A 249 13.66 -9.15 -3.65
N ALA A 250 14.47 -9.32 -4.69
CA ALA A 250 15.38 -8.28 -5.17
C ALA A 250 14.61 -7.06 -5.69
N GLU A 251 13.50 -7.25 -6.41
CA GLU A 251 12.65 -6.16 -6.88
C GLU A 251 12.01 -5.39 -5.69
N VAL A 252 11.57 -6.09 -4.65
CA VAL A 252 11.05 -5.44 -3.42
C VAL A 252 12.13 -4.60 -2.75
N GLU A 253 13.37 -5.07 -2.66
CA GLU A 253 14.49 -4.29 -2.10
C GLU A 253 14.81 -3.07 -2.99
N GLN A 254 14.83 -3.23 -4.31
CA GLN A 254 15.04 -2.11 -5.23
C GLN A 254 13.91 -1.07 -5.11
N ALA A 255 12.66 -1.50 -4.98
CA ALA A 255 11.54 -0.60 -4.72
C ALA A 255 11.68 0.15 -3.38
N ALA A 256 12.23 -0.48 -2.35
CA ALA A 256 12.52 0.17 -1.07
C ALA A 256 13.61 1.26 -1.24
N GLU A 257 14.65 1.03 -2.04
CA GLU A 257 15.65 2.07 -2.35
C GLU A 257 15.04 3.23 -3.14
N GLN A 258 14.16 2.95 -4.10
CA GLN A 258 13.41 4.00 -4.81
C GLN A 258 12.53 4.81 -3.84
N ALA A 259 11.87 4.15 -2.90
CA ALA A 259 11.07 4.83 -1.87
C ALA A 259 11.95 5.77 -1.02
N ARG A 260 13.15 5.33 -0.57
CA ARG A 260 14.11 6.19 0.15
C ARG A 260 14.48 7.43 -0.67
N ALA A 261 14.79 7.25 -1.96
CA ALA A 261 15.13 8.35 -2.84
C ALA A 261 13.98 9.35 -3.01
N VAL A 262 12.75 8.85 -3.18
CA VAL A 262 11.55 9.69 -3.30
C VAL A 262 11.28 10.44 -1.99
N LEU A 263 11.42 9.81 -0.83
CA LEU A 263 11.19 10.43 0.47
C LEU A 263 12.21 11.53 0.77
N ARG A 264 13.49 11.34 0.41
CA ARG A 264 14.50 12.42 0.49
C ARG A 264 14.09 13.65 -0.34
N ARG A 265 13.60 13.44 -1.54
CA ARG A 265 13.12 14.54 -2.42
C ARG A 265 11.85 15.18 -1.89
N LEU A 266 10.96 14.37 -1.32
CA LEU A 266 9.73 14.87 -0.71
C LEU A 266 10.03 15.78 0.47
N LEU A 267 10.96 15.41 1.35
CA LEU A 267 11.38 16.27 2.45
C LEU A 267 11.98 17.58 1.93
N ALA A 268 12.84 17.52 0.91
CA ALA A 268 13.40 18.72 0.29
C ALA A 268 12.33 19.60 -0.41
N TYR A 269 11.25 18.98 -0.93
CA TYR A 269 10.08 19.70 -1.45
C TYR A 269 9.33 20.42 -0.33
N MET A 270 9.06 19.73 0.78
CA MET A 270 8.33 20.25 1.94
C MET A 270 9.11 21.37 2.64
N ALA A 271 10.42 21.21 2.82
CA ALA A 271 11.28 22.19 3.52
C ALA A 271 11.30 23.58 2.86
N ARG A 272 10.94 23.68 1.60
CA ARG A 272 10.86 24.97 0.90
C ARG A 272 9.68 25.84 1.35
N GLY A 273 8.62 25.23 1.90
CA GLY A 273 7.41 25.93 2.37
C GLY A 273 6.64 26.70 1.29
N ILE A 274 7.13 26.72 0.04
CA ILE A 274 6.52 27.43 -1.10
C ILE A 274 6.22 26.40 -2.19
N PHE A 275 4.95 26.06 -2.33
CA PHE A 275 4.46 25.01 -3.22
C PHE A 275 4.00 25.59 -4.56
N THR A 276 4.95 25.97 -5.41
CA THR A 276 4.64 26.50 -6.74
C THR A 276 4.36 25.41 -7.76
N PRO A 277 3.59 25.69 -8.84
CA PRO A 277 3.41 24.76 -9.94
C PRO A 277 4.75 24.26 -10.54
N ARG A 278 5.78 25.12 -10.57
CA ARG A 278 7.12 24.78 -11.04
C ARG A 278 7.82 23.75 -10.12
N ALA A 279 7.68 23.91 -8.79
CA ALA A 279 8.25 22.96 -7.83
C ALA A 279 7.57 21.59 -7.94
N ARG A 280 6.23 21.58 -8.08
CA ARG A 280 5.44 20.36 -8.32
C ARG A 280 5.84 19.70 -9.65
N ALA A 281 5.92 20.45 -10.74
CA ALA A 281 6.32 19.92 -12.04
C ALA A 281 7.72 19.31 -12.01
N ARG A 282 8.67 19.91 -11.28
CA ARG A 282 10.02 19.34 -11.10
C ARG A 282 9.98 18.00 -10.37
N PHE A 283 9.18 17.88 -9.30
CA PHE A 283 9.02 16.61 -8.59
C PHE A 283 8.43 15.54 -9.52
N LEU A 284 7.37 15.89 -10.26
CA LEU A 284 6.70 15.01 -11.22
C LEU A 284 7.58 14.60 -12.40
N ALA A 285 8.55 15.42 -12.78
CA ALA A 285 9.51 15.05 -13.82
C ALA A 285 10.45 13.90 -13.37
N GLU A 286 10.72 13.82 -12.07
CA GLU A 286 11.59 12.79 -11.49
C GLU A 286 10.80 11.58 -10.96
N PHE A 287 9.55 11.81 -10.52
CA PHE A 287 8.62 10.79 -10.08
C PHE A 287 7.25 11.04 -10.74
N PRO A 288 7.10 10.65 -12.03
CA PRO A 288 5.95 11.03 -12.84
C PRO A 288 4.65 10.41 -12.34
N GLU A 289 3.52 11.02 -12.69
CA GLU A 289 2.24 10.32 -12.64
C GLU A 289 2.29 9.09 -13.54
N GLY A 290 1.58 8.06 -13.15
CA GLY A 290 1.49 6.85 -13.95
C GLY A 290 0.33 6.01 -13.50
N THR A 291 -0.23 5.24 -14.41
CA THR A 291 -1.14 4.15 -14.07
C THR A 291 -0.35 3.12 -13.28
N ILE A 292 -0.57 3.10 -11.98
CA ILE A 292 0.02 2.13 -11.09
C ILE A 292 -0.94 0.94 -11.11
N GLY A 293 -0.64 -0.06 -11.95
CA GLY A 293 -1.44 -1.28 -12.05
C GLY A 293 -2.70 -1.19 -12.89
N ALA A 294 -2.64 -0.54 -14.04
CA ALA A 294 -3.65 -0.76 -15.07
C ALA A 294 -3.51 -2.21 -15.56
N CYS A 295 -4.31 -3.12 -15.02
CA CYS A 295 -4.60 -4.36 -15.73
C CYS A 295 -5.11 -3.94 -17.11
N ALA A 296 -4.30 -4.11 -18.14
CA ALA A 296 -4.75 -3.97 -19.51
C ALA A 296 -6.00 -4.85 -19.65
N ALA A 297 -7.12 -4.20 -19.98
CA ALA A 297 -8.42 -4.83 -20.13
C ALA A 297 -8.41 -5.90 -21.24
#